data_f253cc839feb41ee84cce8d845add298
#
_entry.id   f253cc839feb41ee84cce8d845add298
#
_cell.length_a   1.000
_cell.length_b   1.000
_cell.length_c   1.000
_cell.angle_alpha   90.00
_cell.angle_beta   90.00
_cell.angle_gamma   90.00
#
_symmetry.space_group_name_H-M   'P 1'
#
loop_
_entity.id
_entity.type
_entity.pdbx_description
1 polymer ?
#
loop_
_entity_poly.entity_id
_entity_poly.type
_entity_poly.pdbx_seq_one_letter_code
_entity_poly.pdbx_strand_id
1 'polypeptide(L)'
;IPNLVIRTEEGIFITENKVLINDFNKLPMPNRDLLDISKYMETRTIITSRGCVGTCKFCTTPYYFGKWNGRNVIDVVNEIETLITKYNTKKIIFLDDNATVNKQRMIEICKEIEKRNIKCLFGALCSIKCYDKDLLEYMYKVGFRWVHFGIETGSERLLKLMNKEIDINYIKQVIEDTKKIGYRIRTSFILDYPSSTKEDIIKTKELILSIMPHELRLHYLAYRVGTPIYNENKDILNKTQYIHSNKPNIKNNDLTNEINKLIKELEKENYNMVSNDIDWNIYENADKNTKIAAFTPIKYGMCWYE
;
A
#
# COMPACT_ATOMS: atom_id res chain seq x y z
N ILE A 1 -10.67 -13.27 -27.66
CA ILE A 1 -9.79 -12.73 -26.60
C ILE A 1 -10.12 -13.52 -25.34
N PRO A 2 -9.13 -14.13 -24.68
CA PRO A 2 -9.35 -14.83 -23.41
C PRO A 2 -9.67 -13.87 -22.26
N ASN A 3 -10.25 -14.40 -21.19
CA ASN A 3 -10.56 -13.66 -19.95
C ASN A 3 -11.53 -12.47 -20.13
N LEU A 4 -12.42 -12.51 -21.11
CA LEU A 4 -13.47 -11.51 -21.27
C LEU A 4 -14.77 -11.96 -20.62
N VAL A 5 -15.46 -11.01 -20.02
CA VAL A 5 -16.86 -11.12 -19.62
C VAL A 5 -17.65 -10.16 -20.52
N ILE A 6 -18.52 -10.69 -21.35
CA ILE A 6 -19.27 -9.92 -22.35
C ILE A 6 -20.76 -10.05 -22.02
N ARG A 7 -21.46 -8.95 -21.95
CA ARG A 7 -22.91 -8.94 -21.91
C ARG A 7 -23.45 -8.97 -23.35
N THR A 8 -24.23 -9.98 -23.65
CA THR A 8 -24.96 -10.11 -24.92
C THR A 8 -26.46 -10.02 -24.67
N GLU A 9 -27.25 -10.00 -25.72
CA GLU A 9 -28.72 -10.08 -25.62
C GLU A 9 -29.19 -11.39 -24.98
N GLU A 10 -28.43 -12.47 -25.14
CA GLU A 10 -28.71 -13.80 -24.58
C GLU A 10 -28.20 -13.95 -23.12
N GLY A 11 -27.49 -12.97 -22.58
CA GLY A 11 -26.97 -13.00 -21.20
C GLY A 11 -25.49 -12.68 -21.07
N ILE A 12 -24.85 -13.25 -20.05
CA ILE A 12 -23.41 -13.03 -19.78
C ILE A 12 -22.63 -14.20 -20.38
N PHE A 13 -21.77 -13.88 -21.33
CA PHE A 13 -20.81 -14.81 -21.91
C PHE A 13 -19.43 -14.61 -21.29
N ILE A 14 -18.80 -15.69 -20.84
CA ILE A 14 -17.46 -15.69 -20.25
C ILE A 14 -16.55 -16.52 -21.15
N THR A 15 -15.51 -15.87 -21.68
CA THR A 15 -14.51 -16.59 -22.47
C THR A 15 -13.67 -17.49 -21.56
N GLU A 16 -13.50 -18.75 -21.96
CA GLU A 16 -12.62 -19.67 -21.26
C GLU A 16 -11.15 -19.30 -21.46
N ASN A 17 -10.29 -19.77 -20.56
CA ASN A 17 -8.83 -19.65 -20.49
C ASN A 17 -8.29 -18.45 -19.72
N LYS A 18 -7.80 -18.74 -18.54
CA LYS A 18 -6.90 -17.85 -17.79
C LYS A 18 -5.52 -17.86 -18.44
N VAL A 19 -5.28 -16.95 -19.37
CA VAL A 19 -3.91 -16.65 -19.80
C VAL A 19 -3.34 -15.68 -18.80
N LEU A 20 -2.47 -16.16 -17.91
CA LEU A 20 -1.69 -15.31 -17.05
C LEU A 20 -0.51 -14.75 -17.86
N ILE A 21 -0.29 -13.45 -17.76
CA ILE A 21 0.93 -12.84 -18.29
C ILE A 21 2.06 -13.21 -17.33
N ASN A 22 2.84 -14.21 -17.71
CA ASN A 22 3.95 -14.74 -16.90
C ASN A 22 5.26 -13.95 -17.09
N ASP A 23 5.32 -13.09 -18.10
CA ASP A 23 6.49 -12.29 -18.42
C ASP A 23 6.08 -10.83 -18.64
N PHE A 24 6.28 -10.01 -17.61
CA PHE A 24 5.94 -8.58 -17.68
C PHE A 24 6.86 -7.77 -18.58
N ASN A 25 7.99 -8.33 -19.03
CA ASN A 25 8.86 -7.67 -20.00
C ASN A 25 8.24 -7.60 -21.40
N LYS A 26 7.22 -8.43 -21.65
CA LYS A 26 6.43 -8.37 -22.90
C LYS A 26 5.41 -7.26 -22.93
N LEU A 27 5.13 -6.63 -21.80
CA LEU A 27 4.22 -5.49 -21.75
C LEU A 27 4.95 -4.23 -22.23
N PRO A 28 4.33 -3.46 -23.13
CA PRO A 28 4.91 -2.20 -23.55
C PRO A 28 4.96 -1.19 -22.38
N MET A 29 5.87 -0.24 -22.47
CA MET A 29 5.88 0.93 -21.59
C MET A 29 4.54 1.68 -21.74
N PRO A 30 3.91 2.12 -20.64
CA PRO A 30 2.68 2.91 -20.71
C PRO A 30 2.85 4.16 -21.56
N ASN A 31 2.02 4.32 -22.58
CA ASN A 31 2.02 5.54 -23.40
C ASN A 31 1.25 6.67 -22.70
N ARG A 32 1.97 7.51 -22.00
CA ARG A 32 1.40 8.63 -21.24
C ARG A 32 1.05 9.84 -22.11
N ASP A 33 1.45 9.86 -23.39
CA ASP A 33 1.05 10.92 -24.33
C ASP A 33 -0.43 10.88 -24.68
N LEU A 34 -1.10 9.77 -24.41
CA LEU A 34 -2.56 9.64 -24.55
C LEU A 34 -3.35 10.42 -23.49
N LEU A 35 -2.67 10.94 -22.48
CA LEU A 35 -3.27 11.66 -21.36
C LEU A 35 -2.70 13.08 -21.30
N ASP A 36 -3.55 14.03 -20.92
CA ASP A 36 -3.09 15.38 -20.56
C ASP A 36 -2.45 15.34 -19.17
N ILE A 37 -1.14 15.05 -19.17
CA ILE A 37 -0.35 14.89 -17.94
C ILE A 37 -0.36 16.15 -17.06
N SER A 38 -0.60 17.35 -17.63
CA SER A 38 -0.65 18.59 -16.86
C SER A 38 -1.81 18.64 -15.85
N LYS A 39 -2.87 17.86 -16.10
CA LYS A 39 -4.03 17.75 -15.21
C LYS A 39 -3.84 16.76 -14.05
N TYR A 40 -2.72 16.07 -14.01
CA TYR A 40 -2.41 15.10 -12.95
C TYR A 40 -1.39 15.69 -11.98
N MET A 41 -1.35 15.16 -10.76
CA MET A 41 -0.38 15.53 -9.75
C MET A 41 1.07 15.47 -10.26
N GLU A 42 1.96 16.26 -9.66
CA GLU A 42 3.40 16.22 -9.98
C GLU A 42 4.04 14.86 -9.68
N THR A 43 3.56 14.17 -8.65
CA THR A 43 4.01 12.82 -8.30
C THR A 43 3.51 11.82 -9.34
N ARG A 44 4.42 11.07 -9.94
CA ARG A 44 4.11 9.99 -10.87
C ARG A 44 4.31 8.64 -10.21
N THR A 45 3.69 7.63 -10.78
CA THR A 45 3.79 6.27 -10.30
C THR A 45 4.35 5.35 -11.37
N ILE A 46 5.10 4.35 -10.92
CA ILE A 46 5.56 3.25 -11.77
C ILE A 46 5.24 1.92 -11.07
N ILE A 47 5.01 0.90 -11.86
CA ILE A 47 4.89 -0.47 -11.38
C ILE A 47 6.07 -1.24 -11.94
N THR A 48 6.99 -1.64 -11.08
CA THR A 48 8.22 -2.33 -11.46
C THR A 48 8.11 -3.83 -11.30
N SER A 49 7.17 -4.29 -10.47
CA SER A 49 6.86 -5.70 -10.25
C SER A 49 5.39 -5.89 -9.88
N ARG A 50 4.92 -7.12 -9.99
CA ARG A 50 3.58 -7.53 -9.58
C ARG A 50 3.66 -8.77 -8.72
N GLY A 51 2.72 -8.91 -7.80
CA GLY A 51 2.67 -10.03 -6.88
C GLY A 51 3.44 -9.79 -5.60
N CYS A 52 3.18 -10.62 -4.63
CA CYS A 52 3.81 -10.60 -3.31
C CYS A 52 4.04 -12.03 -2.82
N VAL A 53 5.09 -12.24 -2.04
CA VAL A 53 5.37 -13.53 -1.39
C VAL A 53 4.55 -13.73 -0.10
N GLY A 54 3.83 -12.70 0.35
CA GLY A 54 2.95 -12.77 1.52
C GLY A 54 1.68 -13.54 1.21
N THR A 55 1.09 -14.15 2.24
CA THR A 55 -0.15 -14.94 2.18
C THR A 55 -1.24 -14.36 3.08
N CYS A 56 -1.26 -13.04 3.25
CA CYS A 56 -2.21 -12.35 4.09
C CYS A 56 -3.65 -12.64 3.64
N LYS A 57 -4.51 -13.09 4.56
CA LYS A 57 -5.87 -13.57 4.25
C LYS A 57 -6.81 -12.51 3.64
N PHE A 58 -6.54 -11.24 3.88
CA PHE A 58 -7.35 -10.11 3.37
C PHE A 58 -6.84 -9.55 2.04
N CYS A 59 -5.63 -9.92 1.61
CA CYS A 59 -4.96 -9.34 0.46
C CYS A 59 -5.30 -10.10 -0.83
N THR A 60 -5.63 -9.35 -1.90
CA THR A 60 -5.92 -9.94 -3.21
C THR A 60 -4.68 -10.33 -3.99
N THR A 61 -3.54 -9.70 -3.71
CA THR A 61 -2.33 -9.80 -4.51
C THR A 61 -1.88 -11.24 -4.77
N PRO A 62 -1.76 -12.14 -3.76
CA PRO A 62 -1.34 -13.52 -4.00
C PRO A 62 -2.33 -14.31 -4.86
N TYR A 63 -3.62 -13.97 -4.78
CA TYR A 63 -4.71 -14.68 -5.48
C TYR A 63 -4.91 -14.17 -6.90
N TYR A 64 -4.58 -12.89 -7.13
CA TYR A 64 -4.77 -12.25 -8.43
C TYR A 64 -3.56 -12.39 -9.35
N PHE A 65 -2.35 -12.17 -8.82
CA PHE A 65 -1.11 -12.19 -9.59
C PHE A 65 -0.33 -13.51 -9.44
N GLY A 66 -0.67 -14.35 -8.46
CA GLY A 66 0.07 -15.58 -8.17
C GLY A 66 1.48 -15.28 -7.65
N LYS A 67 2.51 -15.77 -8.36
CA LYS A 67 3.90 -15.56 -7.99
C LYS A 67 4.35 -14.13 -8.28
N TRP A 68 5.27 -13.63 -7.45
CA TRP A 68 5.96 -12.38 -7.72
C TRP A 68 6.72 -12.44 -9.05
N ASN A 69 6.61 -11.36 -9.83
CA ASN A 69 7.29 -11.22 -11.11
C ASN A 69 7.73 -9.76 -11.30
N GLY A 70 9.03 -9.55 -11.57
CA GLY A 70 9.64 -8.23 -11.78
C GLY A 70 9.92 -7.95 -13.25
N ARG A 71 9.75 -6.70 -13.65
CA ARG A 71 10.20 -6.20 -14.96
C ARG A 71 11.72 -6.13 -15.01
N ASN A 72 12.29 -6.14 -16.21
CA ASN A 72 13.70 -5.92 -16.43
C ASN A 72 14.16 -4.59 -15.81
N VAL A 73 15.32 -4.60 -15.16
CA VAL A 73 15.87 -3.42 -14.46
C VAL A 73 16.09 -2.26 -15.43
N ILE A 74 16.63 -2.53 -16.61
CA ILE A 74 16.92 -1.50 -17.62
C ILE A 74 15.64 -0.84 -18.10
N ASP A 75 14.56 -1.62 -18.34
CA ASP A 75 13.28 -1.07 -18.79
C ASP A 75 12.61 -0.22 -17.71
N VAL A 76 12.73 -0.60 -16.45
CA VAL A 76 12.26 0.21 -15.31
C VAL A 76 12.99 1.54 -15.27
N VAL A 77 14.31 1.54 -15.39
CA VAL A 77 15.09 2.79 -15.33
C VAL A 77 14.90 3.63 -16.58
N ASN A 78 14.69 3.04 -17.76
CA ASN A 78 14.30 3.76 -18.98
C ASN A 78 12.95 4.49 -18.80
N GLU A 79 11.98 3.85 -18.12
CA GLU A 79 10.71 4.50 -17.81
C GLU A 79 10.90 5.66 -16.82
N ILE A 80 11.74 5.49 -15.80
CA ILE A 80 12.09 6.57 -14.86
C ILE A 80 12.70 7.77 -15.60
N GLU A 81 13.68 7.54 -16.48
CA GLU A 81 14.29 8.60 -17.29
C GLU A 81 13.27 9.30 -18.19
N THR A 82 12.38 8.54 -18.82
CA THR A 82 11.30 9.10 -19.65
C THR A 82 10.38 9.99 -18.82
N LEU A 83 10.00 9.56 -17.62
CA LEU A 83 9.18 10.38 -16.72
C LEU A 83 9.88 11.70 -16.36
N ILE A 84 11.16 11.67 -16.11
CA ILE A 84 11.94 12.85 -15.72
C ILE A 84 12.17 13.78 -16.92
N THR A 85 12.65 13.24 -18.03
CA THR A 85 13.08 14.05 -19.18
C THR A 85 11.92 14.56 -20.03
N LYS A 86 10.92 13.71 -20.28
CA LYS A 86 9.79 14.05 -21.15
C LYS A 86 8.65 14.73 -20.37
N TYR A 87 8.38 14.30 -19.13
CA TYR A 87 7.24 14.78 -18.34
C TYR A 87 7.64 15.64 -17.13
N ASN A 88 8.91 16.04 -17.04
CA ASN A 88 9.46 16.89 -15.97
C ASN A 88 9.10 16.41 -14.56
N THR A 89 9.07 15.08 -14.36
CA THR A 89 8.68 14.47 -13.10
C THR A 89 9.78 14.61 -12.07
N LYS A 90 9.45 15.06 -10.87
CA LYS A 90 10.39 15.24 -9.75
C LYS A 90 10.21 14.23 -8.63
N LYS A 91 9.03 13.58 -8.58
CA LYS A 91 8.67 12.61 -7.55
C LYS A 91 8.08 11.37 -8.20
N ILE A 92 8.61 10.19 -7.91
CA ILE A 92 8.14 8.91 -8.46
C ILE A 92 7.91 7.92 -7.31
N ILE A 93 6.72 7.30 -7.28
CA ILE A 93 6.38 6.25 -6.34
C ILE A 93 6.39 4.90 -7.04
N PHE A 94 7.11 3.95 -6.47
CA PHE A 94 7.08 2.54 -6.84
C PHE A 94 5.83 1.92 -6.23
N LEU A 95 4.78 1.75 -7.05
CA LEU A 95 3.48 1.17 -6.66
C LEU A 95 3.46 -0.35 -6.79
N ASP A 96 4.57 -0.98 -6.52
CA ASP A 96 4.65 -2.42 -6.44
C ASP A 96 3.87 -2.92 -5.22
N ASP A 97 3.30 -4.12 -5.28
CA ASP A 97 2.67 -4.74 -4.10
C ASP A 97 3.66 -4.88 -2.92
N ASN A 98 4.93 -5.03 -3.23
CA ASN A 98 6.06 -4.95 -2.30
C ASN A 98 7.36 -4.75 -3.10
N ALA A 99 7.90 -3.54 -3.08
CA ALA A 99 9.09 -3.18 -3.85
C ALA A 99 10.37 -3.88 -3.36
N THR A 100 10.42 -4.27 -2.08
CA THR A 100 11.60 -4.87 -1.43
C THR A 100 11.59 -6.39 -1.39
N VAL A 101 10.64 -7.05 -2.05
CA VAL A 101 10.55 -8.52 -2.09
C VAL A 101 11.82 -9.17 -2.62
N ASN A 102 12.41 -8.61 -3.65
CA ASN A 102 13.65 -9.09 -4.23
C ASN A 102 14.76 -8.04 -3.98
N LYS A 103 15.49 -8.23 -2.89
CA LYS A 103 16.60 -7.36 -2.46
C LYS A 103 17.60 -7.11 -3.58
N GLN A 104 18.07 -8.20 -4.22
CA GLN A 104 19.11 -8.11 -5.23
C GLN A 104 18.66 -7.26 -6.43
N ARG A 105 17.44 -7.48 -6.91
CA ARG A 105 16.89 -6.69 -8.01
C ARG A 105 16.71 -5.21 -7.63
N MET A 106 16.29 -4.89 -6.41
CA MET A 106 16.17 -3.51 -5.98
C MET A 106 17.56 -2.84 -5.89
N ILE A 107 18.58 -3.56 -5.45
CA ILE A 107 19.98 -3.09 -5.50
C ILE A 107 20.41 -2.80 -6.94
N GLU A 108 20.05 -3.65 -7.89
CA GLU A 108 20.37 -3.46 -9.32
C GLU A 108 19.67 -2.21 -9.90
N ILE A 109 18.40 -1.96 -9.53
CA ILE A 109 17.70 -0.71 -9.87
C ILE A 109 18.44 0.50 -9.29
N CYS A 110 18.82 0.45 -8.02
CA CYS A 110 19.56 1.52 -7.36
C CYS A 110 20.92 1.78 -8.03
N LYS A 111 21.66 0.73 -8.40
CA LYS A 111 22.94 0.83 -9.13
C LYS A 111 22.76 1.50 -10.49
N GLU A 112 21.70 1.13 -11.22
CA GLU A 112 21.47 1.71 -12.54
C GLU A 112 21.01 3.18 -12.44
N ILE A 113 20.20 3.54 -11.42
CA ILE A 113 19.85 4.94 -11.10
C ILE A 113 21.12 5.74 -10.78
N GLU A 114 22.01 5.23 -9.94
CA GLU A 114 23.28 5.87 -9.59
C GLU A 114 24.20 6.03 -10.78
N LYS A 115 24.39 4.97 -11.58
CA LYS A 115 25.21 4.95 -12.79
C LYS A 115 24.77 6.00 -13.82
N ARG A 116 23.46 6.20 -14.02
CA ARG A 116 22.91 7.22 -14.92
C ARG A 116 22.81 8.61 -14.29
N ASN A 117 23.27 8.76 -13.03
CA ASN A 117 23.19 10.02 -12.28
C ASN A 117 21.77 10.62 -12.25
N ILE A 118 20.75 9.77 -12.16
CA ILE A 118 19.34 10.18 -12.14
C ILE A 118 19.05 10.91 -10.81
N LYS A 119 18.49 12.13 -10.92
CA LYS A 119 18.09 12.95 -9.76
C LYS A 119 16.58 13.04 -9.71
N CYS A 120 15.98 12.32 -8.77
CA CYS A 120 14.54 12.30 -8.52
C CYS A 120 14.29 11.90 -7.06
N LEU A 121 13.17 12.31 -6.51
CA LEU A 121 12.71 11.81 -5.22
C LEU A 121 11.86 10.56 -5.45
N PHE A 122 12.18 9.49 -4.74
CA PHE A 122 11.48 8.24 -4.86
C PHE A 122 10.74 7.87 -3.57
N GLY A 123 9.63 7.17 -3.75
CA GLY A 123 8.91 6.50 -2.68
C GLY A 123 8.64 5.04 -3.06
N ALA A 124 8.37 4.18 -2.06
CA ALA A 124 8.09 2.77 -2.30
C ALA A 124 7.11 2.19 -1.28
N LEU A 125 6.27 1.26 -1.75
CA LEU A 125 5.49 0.39 -0.90
C LEU A 125 6.35 -0.82 -0.54
N CYS A 126 6.50 -1.08 0.76
CA CYS A 126 7.38 -2.10 1.29
C CYS A 126 6.66 -2.99 2.31
N SER A 127 7.16 -4.18 2.51
CA SER A 127 6.71 -5.05 3.60
C SER A 127 7.72 -5.06 4.74
N ILE A 128 7.24 -4.96 5.98
CA ILE A 128 8.08 -5.13 7.18
C ILE A 128 8.81 -6.48 7.16
N LYS A 129 8.18 -7.55 6.68
CA LYS A 129 8.82 -8.88 6.55
C LYS A 129 10.02 -8.88 5.61
N CYS A 130 10.08 -7.95 4.66
CA CYS A 130 11.18 -7.83 3.70
C CYS A 130 12.09 -6.65 4.03
N TYR A 131 12.07 -6.20 5.29
CA TYR A 131 12.97 -5.14 5.75
C TYR A 131 14.42 -5.63 5.71
N ASP A 132 15.28 -4.78 5.17
CA ASP A 132 16.72 -4.93 5.18
C ASP A 132 17.34 -3.54 5.30
N LYS A 133 18.10 -3.34 6.35
CA LYS A 133 18.64 -2.02 6.69
C LYS A 133 19.58 -1.51 5.60
N ASP A 134 20.52 -2.34 5.16
CA ASP A 134 21.53 -1.95 4.17
C ASP A 134 20.86 -1.59 2.83
N LEU A 135 19.80 -2.33 2.46
CA LEU A 135 19.01 -2.02 1.28
C LEU A 135 18.34 -0.65 1.41
N LEU A 136 17.69 -0.37 2.55
CA LEU A 136 17.02 0.92 2.74
C LEU A 136 18.03 2.07 2.78
N GLU A 137 19.19 1.90 3.40
CA GLU A 137 20.27 2.89 3.36
C GLU A 137 20.73 3.18 1.93
N TYR A 138 20.91 2.13 1.11
CA TYR A 138 21.29 2.31 -0.29
C TYR A 138 20.17 2.96 -1.11
N MET A 139 18.92 2.55 -0.94
CA MET A 139 17.77 3.22 -1.55
C MET A 139 17.73 4.71 -1.16
N TYR A 140 17.98 5.03 0.12
CA TYR A 140 18.02 6.42 0.57
C TYR A 140 19.13 7.21 -0.12
N LYS A 141 20.31 6.63 -0.27
CA LYS A 141 21.45 7.24 -0.96
C LYS A 141 21.11 7.65 -2.39
N VAL A 142 20.32 6.84 -3.12
CA VAL A 142 19.96 7.12 -4.52
C VAL A 142 18.70 7.96 -4.70
N GLY A 143 18.06 8.41 -3.61
CA GLY A 143 16.95 9.37 -3.67
C GLY A 143 15.62 8.91 -3.11
N PHE A 144 15.49 7.68 -2.58
CA PHE A 144 14.28 7.29 -1.87
C PHE A 144 14.14 8.07 -0.56
N ARG A 145 12.97 8.66 -0.33
CA ARG A 145 12.69 9.50 0.85
C ARG A 145 11.43 9.09 1.58
N TRP A 146 10.61 8.28 0.96
CA TRP A 146 9.33 7.87 1.50
C TRP A 146 9.13 6.37 1.36
N VAL A 147 8.62 5.74 2.43
CA VAL A 147 8.25 4.32 2.44
C VAL A 147 6.88 4.13 3.09
N HIS A 148 6.14 3.15 2.60
CA HIS A 148 4.86 2.74 3.16
C HIS A 148 4.94 1.30 3.63
N PHE A 149 4.67 1.09 4.91
CA PHE A 149 4.56 -0.24 5.51
C PHE A 149 3.12 -0.54 5.92
N GLY A 150 2.55 -1.64 5.39
CA GLY A 150 1.36 -2.21 5.99
C GLY A 150 1.73 -2.89 7.32
N ILE A 151 1.15 -2.44 8.42
CA ILE A 151 1.30 -3.07 9.75
C ILE A 151 0.05 -3.85 10.12
N GLU A 152 -1.09 -3.26 9.85
CA GLU A 152 -2.46 -3.74 9.96
C GLU A 152 -3.02 -3.71 11.38
N THR A 153 -2.28 -4.09 12.41
CA THR A 153 -2.75 -4.09 13.79
C THR A 153 -1.59 -4.17 14.78
N GLY A 154 -1.79 -3.71 16.01
CA GLY A 154 -0.89 -3.90 17.14
C GLY A 154 -1.19 -5.18 17.96
N SER A 155 -2.19 -5.95 17.55
CA SER A 155 -2.54 -7.20 18.23
C SER A 155 -1.87 -8.40 17.57
N GLU A 156 -0.99 -9.07 18.30
CA GLU A 156 -0.36 -10.32 17.84
C GLU A 156 -1.37 -11.39 17.46
N ARG A 157 -2.48 -11.45 18.23
CA ARG A 157 -3.60 -12.36 17.96
C ARG A 157 -4.18 -12.10 16.56
N LEU A 158 -4.45 -10.85 16.22
CA LEU A 158 -4.98 -10.49 14.91
C LEU A 158 -3.94 -10.66 13.80
N LEU A 159 -2.67 -10.36 14.06
CA LEU A 159 -1.59 -10.62 13.08
C LEU A 159 -1.55 -12.09 12.68
N LYS A 160 -1.70 -13.02 13.64
CA LYS A 160 -1.82 -14.46 13.38
C LYS A 160 -3.05 -14.80 12.57
N LEU A 161 -4.23 -14.27 12.94
CA LEU A 161 -5.48 -14.48 12.20
C LEU A 161 -5.41 -13.96 10.76
N MET A 162 -4.72 -12.86 10.54
CA MET A 162 -4.47 -12.26 9.22
C MET A 162 -3.44 -13.03 8.39
N ASN A 163 -2.79 -14.05 8.98
CA ASN A 163 -1.62 -14.73 8.39
C ASN A 163 -0.48 -13.76 8.05
N LYS A 164 -0.28 -12.78 8.93
CA LYS A 164 0.76 -11.76 8.73
C LYS A 164 1.95 -11.92 9.68
N GLU A 165 1.93 -12.84 10.58
CA GLU A 165 2.97 -13.26 11.54
C GLU A 165 4.23 -12.36 11.59
N ILE A 166 4.11 -11.23 12.28
CA ILE A 166 5.20 -10.26 12.51
C ILE A 166 5.21 -9.97 14.00
N ASP A 167 6.40 -9.98 14.58
CA ASP A 167 6.60 -9.61 15.98
C ASP A 167 6.45 -8.09 16.19
N ILE A 168 5.78 -7.66 17.26
CA ILE A 168 5.52 -6.25 17.55
C ILE A 168 6.81 -5.49 17.87
N ASN A 169 7.78 -6.10 18.56
CA ASN A 169 9.06 -5.45 18.85
C ASN A 169 9.87 -5.29 17.58
N TYR A 170 9.81 -6.28 16.68
CA TYR A 170 10.43 -6.17 15.35
C TYR A 170 9.82 -5.02 14.54
N ILE A 171 8.49 -4.83 14.58
CA ILE A 171 7.85 -3.68 13.94
C ILE A 171 8.43 -2.37 14.50
N LYS A 172 8.52 -2.23 15.82
CA LYS A 172 9.08 -1.03 16.47
C LYS A 172 10.51 -0.77 16.02
N GLN A 173 11.35 -1.81 16.02
CA GLN A 173 12.74 -1.70 15.57
C GLN A 173 12.84 -1.25 14.11
N VAL A 174 12.09 -1.87 13.20
CA VAL A 174 12.09 -1.50 11.77
C VAL A 174 11.71 -0.04 11.56
N ILE A 175 10.66 0.43 12.25
CA ILE A 175 10.22 1.82 12.15
C ILE A 175 11.29 2.77 12.70
N GLU A 176 11.90 2.45 13.84
CA GLU A 176 12.96 3.25 14.46
C GLU A 176 14.19 3.34 13.54
N ASP A 177 14.66 2.22 13.02
CA ASP A 177 15.81 2.17 12.12
C ASP A 177 15.53 2.96 10.83
N THR A 178 14.32 2.79 10.26
CA THR A 178 13.91 3.51 9.06
C THR A 178 13.85 5.03 9.29
N LYS A 179 13.41 5.47 10.48
CA LYS A 179 13.47 6.88 10.89
C LYS A 179 14.90 7.40 11.00
N LYS A 180 15.80 6.61 11.62
CA LYS A 180 17.21 6.97 11.76
C LYS A 180 17.91 7.16 10.42
N ILE A 181 17.53 6.38 9.39
CA ILE A 181 18.03 6.57 8.01
C ILE A 181 17.53 7.91 7.43
N GLY A 182 16.39 8.43 7.89
CA GLY A 182 15.84 9.72 7.46
C GLY A 182 14.57 9.62 6.59
N TYR A 183 13.97 8.46 6.49
CA TYR A 183 12.74 8.27 5.72
C TYR A 183 11.53 8.94 6.36
N ARG A 184 10.68 9.51 5.51
CA ARG A 184 9.28 9.75 5.83
C ARG A 184 8.52 8.43 5.75
N ILE A 185 7.84 8.04 6.82
CA ILE A 185 7.22 6.72 6.94
C ILE A 185 5.71 6.86 6.99
N ARG A 186 5.03 6.15 6.10
CA ARG A 186 3.59 5.87 6.18
C ARG A 186 3.35 4.48 6.73
N THR A 187 2.31 4.33 7.54
CA THR A 187 1.83 3.03 8.01
C THR A 187 0.33 2.88 7.79
N SER A 188 -0.14 1.66 7.57
CA SER A 188 -1.56 1.33 7.43
C SER A 188 -2.01 0.37 8.51
N PHE A 189 -3.27 0.57 9.00
CA PHE A 189 -3.92 -0.27 9.99
C PHE A 189 -5.37 -0.58 9.61
N ILE A 190 -5.80 -1.81 9.91
CA ILE A 190 -7.17 -2.29 9.74
C ILE A 190 -7.82 -2.35 11.13
N LEU A 191 -8.90 -1.61 11.34
CA LEU A 191 -9.50 -1.43 12.67
C LEU A 191 -10.62 -2.42 13.01
N ASP A 192 -11.23 -3.04 12.00
CA ASP A 192 -12.42 -3.88 12.15
C ASP A 192 -12.25 -5.28 11.54
N TYR A 193 -11.07 -5.85 11.65
CA TYR A 193 -10.86 -7.21 11.19
C TYR A 193 -11.85 -8.16 11.93
N PRO A 194 -12.41 -9.20 11.27
CA PRO A 194 -13.31 -10.14 11.93
C PRO A 194 -12.77 -10.63 13.27
N SER A 195 -13.64 -10.71 14.26
CA SER A 195 -13.32 -11.02 15.66
C SER A 195 -12.44 -9.99 16.39
N SER A 196 -12.23 -8.78 15.84
CA SER A 196 -11.59 -7.69 16.59
C SER A 196 -12.34 -7.40 17.87
N THR A 197 -11.59 -7.19 18.93
CA THR A 197 -12.08 -6.82 20.26
C THR A 197 -11.61 -5.42 20.63
N LYS A 198 -12.20 -4.85 21.68
CA LYS A 198 -11.73 -3.60 22.27
C LYS A 198 -10.24 -3.64 22.61
N GLU A 199 -9.77 -4.76 23.18
CA GLU A 199 -8.36 -4.96 23.55
C GLU A 199 -7.42 -4.89 22.33
N ASP A 200 -7.82 -5.42 21.18
CA ASP A 200 -7.03 -5.35 19.95
C ASP A 200 -6.88 -3.90 19.45
N ILE A 201 -7.92 -3.07 19.61
CA ILE A 201 -7.85 -1.64 19.26
C ILE A 201 -6.94 -0.90 20.24
N ILE A 202 -7.02 -1.21 21.54
CA ILE A 202 -6.12 -0.63 22.55
C ILE A 202 -4.66 -0.94 22.21
N LYS A 203 -4.33 -2.20 21.92
CA LYS A 203 -2.97 -2.61 21.52
C LYS A 203 -2.52 -1.92 20.22
N THR A 204 -3.43 -1.79 19.26
CA THR A 204 -3.14 -1.08 18.02
C THR A 204 -2.84 0.40 18.27
N LYS A 205 -3.62 1.05 19.13
CA LYS A 205 -3.38 2.42 19.57
C LYS A 205 -2.03 2.57 20.25
N GLU A 206 -1.71 1.71 21.21
CA GLU A 206 -0.43 1.70 21.93
C GLU A 206 0.75 1.54 20.96
N LEU A 207 0.63 0.64 19.99
CA LEU A 207 1.65 0.49 18.95
C LEU A 207 1.80 1.80 18.13
N ILE A 208 0.72 2.38 17.63
CA ILE A 208 0.74 3.61 16.83
C ILE A 208 1.44 4.73 17.62
N LEU A 209 1.06 4.93 18.90
CA LEU A 209 1.64 5.96 19.75
C LEU A 209 3.12 5.69 20.08
N SER A 210 3.53 4.42 20.14
CA SER A 210 4.92 4.05 20.39
C SER A 210 5.81 4.28 19.16
N ILE A 211 5.30 4.00 17.96
CA ILE A 211 6.08 4.13 16.73
C ILE A 211 5.94 5.50 16.05
N MET A 212 4.90 6.28 16.34
CA MET A 212 4.66 7.64 15.85
C MET A 212 5.08 7.81 14.37
N PRO A 213 4.42 7.16 13.41
CA PRO A 213 4.76 7.32 11.98
C PRO A 213 4.46 8.75 11.51
N HIS A 214 5.11 9.21 10.44
CA HIS A 214 4.83 10.53 9.87
C HIS A 214 3.45 10.59 9.21
N GLU A 215 3.04 9.47 8.61
CA GLU A 215 1.75 9.34 7.95
C GLU A 215 1.06 8.05 8.41
N LEU A 216 -0.20 8.17 8.77
CA LEU A 216 -1.01 7.09 9.29
C LEU A 216 -2.25 6.91 8.42
N ARG A 217 -2.51 5.68 7.99
CA ARG A 217 -3.75 5.30 7.32
C ARG A 217 -4.53 4.31 8.16
N LEU A 218 -5.75 4.68 8.50
CA LEU A 218 -6.69 3.85 9.22
C LEU A 218 -7.77 3.38 8.25
N HIS A 219 -8.02 2.08 8.20
CA HIS A 219 -8.98 1.47 7.27
C HIS A 219 -9.96 0.58 8.00
N TYR A 220 -11.16 0.46 7.44
CA TYR A 220 -12.01 -0.70 7.66
C TYR A 220 -11.68 -1.80 6.66
N LEU A 221 -11.90 -3.05 7.06
CA LEU A 221 -11.64 -4.21 6.19
C LEU A 221 -12.56 -4.19 4.96
N ALA A 222 -11.97 -4.29 3.79
CA ALA A 222 -12.70 -4.58 2.57
C ALA A 222 -12.65 -6.08 2.27
N TYR A 223 -13.79 -6.73 2.24
CA TYR A 223 -13.90 -8.13 1.85
C TYR A 223 -13.81 -8.26 0.33
N ARG A 224 -12.64 -8.61 -0.16
CA ARG A 224 -12.40 -8.73 -1.59
C ARG A 224 -12.66 -10.14 -2.07
N VAL A 225 -13.47 -10.28 -3.11
CA VAL A 225 -13.79 -11.57 -3.74
C VAL A 225 -12.51 -12.33 -4.07
N GLY A 226 -12.48 -13.62 -3.76
CA GLY A 226 -11.34 -14.50 -4.01
C GLY A 226 -10.32 -14.56 -2.88
N THR A 227 -10.42 -13.71 -1.86
CA THR A 227 -9.55 -13.79 -0.68
C THR A 227 -10.05 -14.83 0.32
N PRO A 228 -9.18 -15.47 1.15
CA PRO A 228 -9.61 -16.37 2.20
C PRO A 228 -10.62 -15.74 3.14
N ILE A 229 -10.39 -14.50 3.58
CA ILE A 229 -11.29 -13.81 4.51
C ILE A 229 -12.68 -13.58 3.91
N TYR A 230 -12.77 -13.34 2.60
CA TYR A 230 -14.04 -13.26 1.90
C TYR A 230 -14.75 -14.62 1.91
N ASN A 231 -14.02 -15.70 1.55
CA ASN A 231 -14.60 -17.05 1.47
C ASN A 231 -15.05 -17.56 2.84
N GLU A 232 -14.33 -17.22 3.93
CA GLU A 232 -14.67 -17.56 5.31
C GLU A 232 -15.94 -16.82 5.79
N ASN A 233 -16.31 -15.69 5.19
CA ASN A 233 -17.40 -14.82 5.65
C ASN A 233 -18.51 -14.57 4.61
N LYS A 234 -18.44 -15.12 3.42
CA LYS A 234 -19.35 -14.82 2.29
C LYS A 234 -20.83 -14.97 2.62
N ASP A 235 -21.19 -15.93 3.51
CA ASP A 235 -22.57 -16.24 3.82
C ASP A 235 -23.22 -15.20 4.76
N ILE A 236 -22.41 -14.45 5.51
CA ILE A 236 -22.86 -13.39 6.43
C ILE A 236 -22.73 -11.99 5.83
N LEU A 237 -22.03 -11.85 4.69
CA LEU A 237 -21.87 -10.60 4.00
C LEU A 237 -23.11 -10.27 3.17
N ASN A 238 -23.70 -9.10 3.37
CA ASN A 238 -24.72 -8.62 2.48
C ASN A 238 -24.10 -8.02 1.19
N LYS A 239 -24.88 -7.88 0.13
CA LYS A 239 -24.39 -7.42 -1.19
C LYS A 239 -23.62 -6.08 -1.14
N THR A 240 -23.87 -5.24 -0.16
CA THR A 240 -23.21 -3.93 0.00
C THR A 240 -21.87 -4.00 0.70
N GLN A 241 -21.56 -5.08 1.41
CA GLN A 241 -20.31 -5.26 2.16
C GLN A 241 -19.19 -5.89 1.33
N TYR A 242 -19.50 -6.43 0.13
CA TYR A 242 -18.52 -7.12 -0.70
C TYR A 242 -17.42 -6.20 -1.27
N ILE A 243 -17.72 -4.93 -1.47
CA ILE A 243 -16.84 -4.06 -2.26
C ILE A 243 -16.31 -2.90 -1.41
N HIS A 244 -17.16 -2.30 -0.56
CA HIS A 244 -16.80 -1.09 0.19
C HIS A 244 -17.51 -1.08 1.54
N SER A 245 -16.75 -1.01 2.60
CA SER A 245 -17.30 -0.67 3.89
C SER A 245 -16.80 0.71 4.31
N ASN A 246 -17.65 1.72 4.09
CA ASN A 246 -17.47 3.04 4.69
C ASN A 246 -17.92 3.05 6.16
N LYS A 247 -18.37 1.89 6.67
CA LYS A 247 -18.84 1.72 8.03
C LYS A 247 -18.18 0.47 8.60
N PRO A 248 -17.92 0.43 9.90
CA PRO A 248 -17.43 -0.79 10.54
C PRO A 248 -18.35 -1.95 10.17
N ASN A 249 -17.76 -3.08 9.78
CA ASN A 249 -18.51 -4.32 9.51
C ASN A 249 -19.12 -4.90 10.79
N ILE A 250 -18.74 -4.35 11.93
CA ILE A 250 -19.14 -4.80 13.26
C ILE A 250 -20.09 -3.76 13.84
N LYS A 251 -21.33 -4.16 14.09
CA LYS A 251 -22.28 -3.40 14.91
C LYS A 251 -21.91 -3.56 16.40
N ASN A 252 -20.72 -3.13 16.76
CA ASN A 252 -20.24 -3.17 18.14
C ASN A 252 -19.95 -1.74 18.61
N ASN A 253 -20.81 -1.21 19.45
CA ASN A 253 -20.68 0.14 20.00
C ASN A 253 -19.36 0.33 20.77
N ASP A 254 -18.87 -0.71 21.44
CA ASP A 254 -17.63 -0.65 22.22
C ASP A 254 -16.41 -0.48 21.31
N LEU A 255 -16.36 -1.23 20.21
CA LEU A 255 -15.30 -1.11 19.21
C LEU A 255 -15.29 0.29 18.57
N THR A 256 -16.47 0.79 18.20
CA THR A 256 -16.62 2.14 17.64
C THR A 256 -16.17 3.21 18.64
N ASN A 257 -16.50 3.06 19.90
CA ASN A 257 -16.07 3.98 20.96
C ASN A 257 -14.55 4.00 21.12
N GLU A 258 -13.88 2.85 21.06
CA GLU A 258 -12.42 2.80 21.18
C GLU A 258 -11.73 3.39 19.92
N ILE A 259 -12.29 3.16 18.72
CA ILE A 259 -11.80 3.81 17.49
C ILE A 259 -11.90 5.34 17.60
N ASN A 260 -13.03 5.86 18.10
CA ASN A 260 -13.22 7.29 18.33
C ASN A 260 -12.22 7.86 19.37
N LYS A 261 -11.90 7.10 20.41
CA LYS A 261 -10.86 7.49 21.38
C LYS A 261 -9.48 7.54 20.72
N LEU A 262 -9.14 6.53 19.92
CA LEU A 262 -7.89 6.53 19.15
C LEU A 262 -7.77 7.80 18.30
N ILE A 263 -8.82 8.16 17.55
CA ILE A 263 -8.82 9.37 16.71
C ILE A 263 -8.53 10.62 17.56
N LYS A 264 -9.25 10.79 18.69
CA LYS A 264 -9.04 11.95 19.57
C LYS A 264 -7.65 12.00 20.20
N GLU A 265 -7.04 10.88 20.47
CA GLU A 265 -5.66 10.84 21.01
C GLU A 265 -4.64 11.20 19.92
N LEU A 266 -4.85 10.78 18.67
CA LEU A 266 -4.01 11.15 17.55
C LEU A 266 -4.05 12.67 17.29
N GLU A 267 -5.24 13.30 17.42
CA GLU A 267 -5.38 14.76 17.33
C GLU A 267 -4.54 15.49 18.40
N LYS A 268 -4.53 14.98 19.63
CA LYS A 268 -3.69 15.52 20.72
C LYS A 268 -2.20 15.41 20.44
N GLU A 269 -1.78 14.39 19.71
CA GLU A 269 -0.41 14.16 19.27
C GLU A 269 -0.02 14.96 18.01
N ASN A 270 -0.84 15.97 17.66
CA ASN A 270 -0.63 16.85 16.50
C ASN A 270 -0.66 16.12 15.14
N TYR A 271 -1.44 15.07 15.03
CA TYR A 271 -1.77 14.54 13.72
C TYR A 271 -2.82 15.42 13.05
N ASN A 272 -2.52 15.92 11.85
CA ASN A 272 -3.51 16.56 10.99
C ASN A 272 -4.48 15.48 10.50
N MET A 273 -5.71 15.48 11.03
CA MET A 273 -6.75 14.54 10.61
C MET A 273 -7.28 14.99 9.26
N VAL A 274 -7.09 14.17 8.25
CA VAL A 274 -7.59 14.41 6.89
C VAL A 274 -8.85 13.58 6.72
N SER A 275 -9.97 14.25 6.44
CA SER A 275 -11.23 13.59 6.09
C SER A 275 -11.15 12.93 4.71
N ASN A 276 -12.20 12.21 4.32
CA ASN A 276 -12.29 11.37 3.12
C ASN A 276 -11.91 12.03 1.79
N ASP A 277 -12.00 13.34 1.72
CA ASP A 277 -11.46 14.11 0.61
C ASP A 277 -10.02 14.43 0.96
N ILE A 278 -9.12 13.66 0.38
CA ILE A 278 -7.67 13.84 0.60
C ILE A 278 -7.34 15.27 0.19
N ASP A 279 -7.04 16.11 1.18
CA ASP A 279 -6.46 17.41 0.89
C ASP A 279 -5.00 17.19 0.45
N TRP A 280 -4.84 17.09 -0.84
CA TRP A 280 -3.54 16.89 -1.48
C TRP A 280 -2.56 18.00 -1.16
N ASN A 281 -3.05 19.22 -0.87
CA ASN A 281 -2.21 20.34 -0.47
C ASN A 281 -1.46 20.04 0.83
N ILE A 282 -2.09 19.33 1.78
CA ILE A 282 -1.42 18.89 3.01
C ILE A 282 -0.28 17.93 2.69
N TYR A 283 -0.48 17.00 1.73
CA TYR A 283 0.57 16.04 1.34
C TYR A 283 1.69 16.69 0.53
N GLU A 284 1.35 17.59 -0.38
CA GLU A 284 2.32 18.28 -1.22
C GLU A 284 3.20 19.25 -0.43
N ASN A 285 2.62 19.92 0.56
CA ASN A 285 3.31 20.88 1.42
C ASN A 285 3.84 20.27 2.73
N ALA A 286 3.65 18.96 2.94
CA ALA A 286 4.12 18.29 4.15
C ALA A 286 5.65 18.32 4.23
N ASP A 287 6.17 18.96 5.25
CA ASP A 287 7.59 18.89 5.61
C ASP A 287 7.89 17.60 6.39
N LYS A 288 9.16 17.43 6.78
CA LYS A 288 9.61 16.25 7.53
C LYS A 288 8.96 16.10 8.92
N ASN A 289 8.40 17.17 9.47
CA ASN A 289 7.80 17.21 10.81
C ASN A 289 6.27 17.11 10.76
N THR A 290 5.66 17.27 9.59
CA THR A 290 4.21 17.23 9.44
C THR A 290 3.69 15.82 9.65
N LYS A 291 2.85 15.63 10.66
CA LYS A 291 2.16 14.36 10.92
C LYS A 291 0.78 14.39 10.30
N ILE A 292 0.43 13.35 9.56
CA ILE A 292 -0.87 13.23 8.88
C ILE A 292 -1.51 11.91 9.25
N ALA A 293 -2.76 11.96 9.69
CA ALA A 293 -3.60 10.79 9.87
C ALA A 293 -4.83 10.88 8.97
N ALA A 294 -4.98 9.92 8.07
CA ALA A 294 -6.14 9.82 7.19
C ALA A 294 -6.97 8.62 7.61
N PHE A 295 -8.24 8.87 7.89
CA PHE A 295 -9.24 7.84 7.98
C PHE A 295 -9.84 7.68 6.58
N THR A 296 -9.44 6.65 5.89
CA THR A 296 -9.91 6.41 4.53
C THR A 296 -11.00 5.36 4.56
N PRO A 297 -12.28 5.71 4.49
CA PRO A 297 -13.27 4.78 4.02
C PRO A 297 -12.90 4.47 2.57
N ILE A 298 -12.77 3.20 2.24
CA ILE A 298 -12.49 2.76 0.88
C ILE A 298 -13.75 3.04 0.07
N LYS A 299 -13.88 4.22 -0.50
CA LYS A 299 -15.05 4.59 -1.31
C LYS A 299 -15.07 3.89 -2.67
N TYR A 300 -13.91 3.54 -3.18
CA TYR A 300 -13.76 2.82 -4.46
C TYR A 300 -12.55 1.91 -4.32
N GLY A 301 -12.60 0.65 -4.38
CA GLY A 301 -11.56 -0.39 -4.27
C GLY A 301 -10.13 -0.10 -4.71
N MET A 302 -9.81 1.15 -4.93
CA MET A 302 -8.53 1.75 -5.20
C MET A 302 -8.39 2.97 -4.30
N CYS A 303 -7.80 2.79 -3.10
CA CYS A 303 -7.11 3.88 -2.45
C CYS A 303 -5.81 4.15 -3.22
N TRP A 304 -5.98 4.46 -4.46
CA TRP A 304 -4.90 4.90 -5.30
C TRP A 304 -5.12 6.38 -5.46
N TYR A 305 -4.39 7.15 -4.74
CA TYR A 305 -4.12 8.54 -5.05
C TYR A 305 -4.99 9.09 -6.20
N GLU A 306 -6.24 9.45 -5.93
CA GLU A 306 -6.89 10.46 -6.72
C GLU A 306 -6.39 11.80 -6.23
#